data_0e29cbb9e15c3472546ffab45b9d80ed
#
_entry.id   0e29cbb9e15c3472546ffab45b9d80ed
#
_cell.length_a   1.000
_cell.length_b   1.000
_cell.length_c   1.000
_cell.angle_alpha   90.00
_cell.angle_beta   90.00
_cell.angle_gamma   90.00
#
_symmetry.space_group_name_H-M   'P 1'
#
loop_
_entity.id
_entity.type
_entity.pdbx_description
1 polymer ?
#
loop_
_entity_poly.entity_id
_entity_poly.type
_entity_poly.pdbx_seq_one_letter_code
_entity_poly.pdbx_strand_id
1 'polypeptide(L)'
;MKKTTKTLGLLMAVLMLGTLLTGCGKKQEATGYVVLEEDLGAEQYGIGFRNTDVALGLEVQKQLDAMIEDGTAAEISQKWFGEDILLKDEAYLEESTAAADDDSLQKVKDKGTLILGLDDSFPPMGFRDENDQVVGFDIDLATEVAKRMGVELVI
;
A
#
# COMPACT_ATOMS: atom_id res chain seq x y z
N MET A 1 -31.92 -57.48 23.24
CA MET A 1 -30.89 -56.63 23.86
C MET A 1 -29.67 -56.29 23.00
N LYS A 2 -29.40 -56.90 21.79
CA LYS A 2 -28.23 -56.59 20.97
C LYS A 2 -28.39 -55.44 19.96
N LYS A 3 -29.61 -54.92 19.71
CA LYS A 3 -29.85 -53.82 18.75
C LYS A 3 -29.71 -52.43 19.37
N THR A 4 -29.98 -52.24 20.64
CA THR A 4 -29.94 -50.97 21.34
C THR A 4 -28.50 -50.50 21.61
N THR A 5 -27.54 -51.39 21.82
CA THR A 5 -26.14 -51.07 22.05
C THR A 5 -25.43 -50.58 20.78
N LYS A 6 -25.84 -51.01 19.58
CA LYS A 6 -25.26 -50.56 18.31
C LYS A 6 -25.73 -49.17 17.91
N THR A 7 -27.00 -48.82 18.20
CA THR A 7 -27.55 -47.49 17.95
C THR A 7 -27.00 -46.44 18.94
N LEU A 8 -26.76 -46.84 20.20
CA LEU A 8 -26.18 -45.94 21.19
C LEU A 8 -24.70 -45.62 20.88
N GLY A 9 -23.92 -46.62 20.38
CA GLY A 9 -22.54 -46.45 19.94
C GLY A 9 -22.41 -45.53 18.70
N LEU A 10 -23.35 -45.65 17.75
CA LEU A 10 -23.37 -44.80 16.56
C LEU A 10 -23.73 -43.35 16.90
N LEU A 11 -24.65 -43.13 17.84
CA LEU A 11 -25.02 -41.79 18.32
C LEU A 11 -23.86 -41.09 19.05
N MET A 12 -23.11 -41.81 19.88
CA MET A 12 -21.91 -41.29 20.54
C MET A 12 -20.77 -40.96 19.52
N ALA A 13 -20.59 -41.75 18.51
CA ALA A 13 -19.57 -41.49 17.49
C ALA A 13 -19.91 -40.25 16.66
N VAL A 14 -21.18 -40.01 16.34
CA VAL A 14 -21.64 -38.80 15.64
C VAL A 14 -21.53 -37.55 16.54
N LEU A 15 -21.76 -37.66 17.85
CA LEU A 15 -21.55 -36.53 18.78
C LEU A 15 -20.06 -36.17 18.93
N MET A 16 -19.16 -37.12 18.93
CA MET A 16 -17.70 -36.87 18.99
C MET A 16 -17.12 -36.29 17.68
N LEU A 17 -17.70 -36.60 16.52
CA LEU A 17 -17.27 -36.02 15.25
C LEU A 17 -17.75 -34.56 15.09
N GLY A 18 -18.85 -34.19 15.74
CA GLY A 18 -19.39 -32.82 15.71
C GLY A 18 -18.54 -31.80 16.48
N THR A 19 -17.72 -32.22 17.43
CA THR A 19 -16.90 -31.34 18.28
C THR A 19 -15.52 -31.02 17.69
N LEU A 20 -15.12 -31.68 16.58
CA LEU A 20 -13.83 -31.45 15.92
C LEU A 20 -13.87 -30.34 14.85
N LEU A 21 -15.06 -29.79 14.55
CA LEU A 21 -15.22 -28.77 13.50
C LEU A 21 -15.35 -27.33 14.03
N THR A 22 -15.27 -27.11 15.35
CA THR A 22 -15.38 -25.77 15.95
C THR A 22 -14.04 -25.21 16.47
N GLY A 23 -12.91 -25.64 15.92
CA GLY A 23 -11.58 -25.31 16.41
C GLY A 23 -10.66 -24.59 15.42
N CYS A 24 -11.17 -23.69 14.55
CA CYS A 24 -10.33 -22.75 13.82
C CYS A 24 -10.84 -21.30 13.99
N GLY A 25 -11.09 -20.90 15.22
CA GLY A 25 -10.99 -19.50 15.59
C GLY A 25 -9.49 -19.13 15.56
N LYS A 26 -9.05 -18.27 14.65
CA LYS A 26 -7.76 -17.59 14.79
C LYS A 26 -7.76 -17.02 16.20
N LYS A 27 -6.91 -17.52 17.09
CA LYS A 27 -6.54 -16.81 18.29
C LYS A 27 -5.96 -15.50 17.82
N GLN A 28 -6.73 -14.44 17.88
CA GLN A 28 -6.21 -13.10 17.89
C GLN A 28 -5.34 -13.04 19.14
N GLU A 29 -4.03 -13.11 18.99
CA GLU A 29 -3.12 -12.83 20.09
C GLU A 29 -3.51 -11.43 20.55
N ALA A 30 -4.01 -11.34 21.77
CA ALA A 30 -4.24 -10.05 22.42
C ALA A 30 -2.85 -9.42 22.60
N THR A 31 -2.44 -8.62 21.64
CA THR A 31 -1.36 -7.67 21.84
C THR A 31 -1.81 -6.82 23.01
N GLY A 32 -0.98 -6.68 24.06
CA GLY A 32 -1.34 -5.94 25.28
C GLY A 32 -1.56 -4.43 25.04
N TYR A 33 -1.81 -4.04 23.78
CA TYR A 33 -1.99 -2.68 23.31
C TYR A 33 -3.36 -2.54 22.66
N VAL A 34 -3.98 -1.37 22.86
CA VAL A 34 -5.26 -0.97 22.26
C VAL A 34 -5.03 0.31 21.49
N VAL A 35 -5.51 0.35 20.26
CA VAL A 35 -5.59 1.59 19.49
C VAL A 35 -6.76 2.40 20.05
N LEU A 36 -6.50 3.62 20.49
CA LEU A 36 -7.51 4.53 20.98
C LEU A 36 -8.31 5.13 19.80
N GLU A 37 -9.55 5.54 20.07
CA GLU A 37 -10.37 6.26 19.08
C GLU A 37 -9.90 7.72 18.92
N GLU A 38 -9.24 8.27 19.96
CA GLU A 38 -8.63 9.60 19.90
C GLU A 38 -7.34 9.53 19.11
N ASP A 39 -7.21 10.36 18.08
CA ASP A 39 -5.99 10.56 17.34
C ASP A 39 -5.21 11.80 17.82
N LEU A 40 -3.93 11.88 17.49
CA LEU A 40 -3.08 13.03 17.79
C LEU A 40 -3.05 14.07 16.65
N GLY A 41 -3.89 13.88 15.66
CA GLY A 41 -4.00 14.68 14.43
C GLY A 41 -3.62 13.86 13.20
N ALA A 42 -4.42 14.01 12.15
CA ALA A 42 -4.12 13.39 10.86
C ALA A 42 -2.93 14.09 10.21
N GLU A 43 -2.00 13.30 9.68
CA GLU A 43 -0.90 13.80 8.86
C GLU A 43 -1.16 13.47 7.40
N GLN A 44 -0.71 14.36 6.52
CA GLN A 44 -0.76 14.15 5.08
C GLN A 44 0.67 14.09 4.53
N TYR A 45 0.93 13.13 3.67
CA TYR A 45 2.22 12.97 3.01
C TYR A 45 2.09 13.31 1.54
N GLY A 46 3.11 13.91 0.98
CA GLY A 46 3.10 14.35 -0.40
C GLY A 46 4.47 14.19 -1.06
N ILE A 47 4.49 14.33 -2.37
CA ILE A 47 5.70 14.27 -3.18
C ILE A 47 6.13 15.68 -3.51
N GLY A 48 7.35 16.05 -3.08
CA GLY A 48 7.93 17.36 -3.35
C GLY A 48 8.67 17.39 -4.69
N PHE A 49 8.44 18.45 -5.46
CA PHE A 49 9.17 18.77 -6.70
C PHE A 49 9.85 20.12 -6.57
N ARG A 50 10.88 20.37 -7.40
CA ARG A 50 11.37 21.74 -7.54
C ARG A 50 10.26 22.61 -8.12
N ASN A 51 10.21 23.86 -7.72
CA ASN A 51 9.20 24.82 -8.20
C ASN A 51 9.25 25.08 -9.72
N THR A 52 10.34 24.69 -10.38
CA THR A 52 10.54 24.74 -11.84
C THR A 52 10.14 23.45 -12.56
N ASP A 53 9.87 22.37 -11.83
CA ASP A 53 9.65 21.05 -12.40
C ASP A 53 8.13 20.72 -12.41
N VAL A 54 7.32 21.69 -12.83
CA VAL A 54 5.84 21.56 -12.83
C VAL A 54 5.37 20.51 -13.83
N ALA A 55 5.97 20.45 -15.02
CA ALA A 55 5.60 19.46 -16.04
C ALA A 55 5.85 18.03 -15.55
N LEU A 56 6.94 17.79 -14.81
CA LEU A 56 7.23 16.51 -14.19
C LEU A 56 6.21 16.20 -13.10
N GLY A 57 5.92 17.16 -12.21
CA GLY A 57 4.94 16.99 -11.13
C GLY A 57 3.56 16.63 -11.65
N LEU A 58 3.08 17.31 -12.71
CA LEU A 58 1.80 17.03 -13.35
C LEU A 58 1.75 15.63 -13.97
N GLU A 59 2.84 15.18 -14.60
CA GLU A 59 2.87 13.81 -15.15
C GLU A 59 2.86 12.75 -14.03
N VAL A 60 3.62 12.96 -12.95
CA VAL A 60 3.60 12.05 -11.79
C VAL A 60 2.20 12.00 -11.18
N GLN A 61 1.54 13.15 -10.97
CA GLN A 61 0.17 13.21 -10.46
C GLN A 61 -0.79 12.44 -11.36
N LYS A 62 -0.72 12.65 -12.66
CA LYS A 62 -1.54 11.93 -13.65
C LYS A 62 -1.35 10.40 -13.56
N GLN A 63 -0.12 9.92 -13.32
CA GLN A 63 0.11 8.49 -13.14
C GLN A 63 -0.47 7.98 -11.83
N LEU A 64 -0.36 8.76 -10.74
CA LEU A 64 -0.99 8.43 -9.46
C LEU A 64 -2.52 8.38 -9.57
N ASP A 65 -3.13 9.35 -10.24
CA ASP A 65 -4.59 9.37 -10.48
C ASP A 65 -5.03 8.12 -11.24
N ALA A 66 -4.28 7.75 -12.29
CA ALA A 66 -4.54 6.52 -13.04
C ALA A 66 -4.38 5.26 -12.17
N MET A 67 -3.41 5.23 -11.24
CA MET A 67 -3.22 4.13 -10.29
C MET A 67 -4.35 4.07 -9.25
N ILE A 68 -4.91 5.21 -8.86
CA ILE A 68 -6.09 5.28 -7.99
C ILE A 68 -7.31 4.74 -8.73
N GLU A 69 -7.50 5.16 -9.98
CA GLU A 69 -8.64 4.77 -10.81
C GLU A 69 -8.66 3.27 -11.11
N ASP A 70 -7.51 2.68 -11.45
CA ASP A 70 -7.41 1.25 -11.78
C ASP A 70 -7.20 0.34 -10.56
N GLY A 71 -7.07 0.91 -9.36
CA GLY A 71 -6.94 0.18 -8.10
C GLY A 71 -5.51 -0.22 -7.72
N THR A 72 -4.51 -0.01 -8.59
CA THR A 72 -3.11 -0.37 -8.29
C THR A 72 -2.58 0.33 -7.04
N ALA A 73 -2.91 1.61 -6.86
CA ALA A 73 -2.49 2.36 -5.67
C ALA A 73 -3.14 1.81 -4.39
N ALA A 74 -4.42 1.39 -4.45
CA ALA A 74 -5.10 0.75 -3.32
C ALA A 74 -4.47 -0.61 -2.96
N GLU A 75 -4.03 -1.40 -3.95
CA GLU A 75 -3.33 -2.66 -3.70
C GLU A 75 -1.98 -2.43 -2.98
N ILE A 76 -1.23 -1.40 -3.38
CA ILE A 76 0.01 -1.01 -2.72
C ILE A 76 -0.26 -0.55 -1.30
N SER A 77 -1.28 0.29 -1.08
CA SER A 77 -1.71 0.73 0.25
C SER A 77 -2.09 -0.45 1.14
N GLN A 78 -2.92 -1.36 0.63
CA GLN A 78 -3.31 -2.57 1.34
C GLN A 78 -2.12 -3.45 1.73
N LYS A 79 -1.09 -3.54 0.88
CA LYS A 79 0.13 -4.31 1.16
C LYS A 79 0.86 -3.78 2.40
N TRP A 80 0.97 -2.47 2.55
CA TRP A 80 1.82 -1.84 3.56
C TRP A 80 1.06 -1.46 4.83
N PHE A 81 -0.22 -1.10 4.73
CA PHE A 81 -1.03 -0.59 5.84
C PHE A 81 -2.16 -1.54 6.23
N GLY A 82 -2.48 -2.54 5.42
CA GLY A 82 -3.64 -3.41 5.64
C GLY A 82 -4.98 -2.75 5.27
N GLU A 83 -4.96 -1.52 4.79
CA GLU A 83 -6.12 -0.73 4.35
C GLU A 83 -5.71 0.28 3.27
N ASP A 84 -6.71 0.87 2.60
CA ASP A 84 -6.49 1.92 1.62
C ASP A 84 -6.51 3.29 2.30
N ILE A 85 -5.33 3.88 2.49
CA ILE A 85 -5.14 5.19 3.15
C ILE A 85 -4.97 6.36 2.19
N LEU A 86 -5.18 6.13 0.89
CA LEU A 86 -4.93 7.16 -0.12
C LEU A 86 -5.96 8.27 -0.06
N LEU A 87 -5.51 9.50 -0.20
CA LEU A 87 -6.37 10.67 -0.41
C LEU A 87 -6.81 10.66 -1.88
N LYS A 88 -8.15 10.58 -2.12
CA LYS A 88 -8.73 10.42 -3.46
C LYS A 88 -9.44 11.66 -3.98
N ASP A 89 -9.81 12.55 -3.09
CA ASP A 89 -10.72 13.66 -3.39
C ASP A 89 -10.05 15.04 -3.34
N GLU A 90 -8.72 15.08 -3.09
CA GLU A 90 -7.99 16.34 -2.97
C GLU A 90 -7.04 16.52 -4.15
N ALA A 91 -7.27 17.57 -4.94
CA ALA A 91 -6.40 17.98 -6.05
C ALA A 91 -5.26 18.86 -5.51
N TYR A 92 -4.10 18.28 -5.25
CA TYR A 92 -2.93 19.01 -4.68
C TYR A 92 -2.19 19.88 -5.69
N LEU A 93 -2.42 19.67 -6.98
CA LEU A 93 -1.86 20.48 -8.06
C LEU A 93 -2.96 21.30 -8.77
N GLU A 94 -4.02 21.68 -8.04
CA GLU A 94 -5.07 22.52 -8.59
C GLU A 94 -4.48 23.74 -9.30
N GLU A 95 -4.84 23.89 -10.57
CA GLU A 95 -4.48 25.03 -11.44
C GLU A 95 -2.98 25.20 -11.75
N SER A 96 -2.10 24.28 -11.38
CA SER A 96 -0.70 24.34 -11.80
C SER A 96 -0.61 24.13 -13.31
N THR A 97 -0.04 25.11 -14.01
CA THR A 97 0.24 25.02 -15.44
C THR A 97 1.74 25.10 -15.64
N ALA A 98 2.30 24.11 -16.34
CA ALA A 98 3.72 24.15 -16.69
C ALA A 98 4.03 25.34 -17.58
N ALA A 99 5.14 26.01 -17.33
CA ALA A 99 5.63 27.07 -18.21
C ALA A 99 5.95 26.49 -19.60
N ALA A 100 5.86 27.32 -20.64
CA ALA A 100 6.09 26.88 -22.01
C ALA A 100 7.55 26.36 -22.26
N ASP A 101 8.48 26.78 -21.41
CA ASP A 101 9.88 26.37 -21.43
C ASP A 101 10.25 25.33 -20.34
N ASP A 102 9.24 24.80 -19.62
CA ASP A 102 9.45 23.74 -18.65
C ASP A 102 9.70 22.41 -19.37
N ASP A 103 10.97 22.03 -19.44
CA ASP A 103 11.45 20.79 -20.05
C ASP A 103 11.73 19.67 -19.03
N SER A 104 11.28 19.82 -17.78
CA SER A 104 11.57 18.90 -16.68
C SER A 104 11.13 17.46 -16.96
N LEU A 105 9.94 17.26 -17.48
CA LEU A 105 9.46 15.95 -17.90
C LEU A 105 10.27 15.38 -19.07
N GLN A 106 10.59 16.21 -20.06
CA GLN A 106 11.35 15.76 -21.22
C GLN A 106 12.76 15.34 -20.81
N LYS A 107 13.41 16.05 -19.90
CA LYS A 107 14.72 15.68 -19.34
C LYS A 107 14.72 14.30 -18.67
N VAL A 108 13.67 13.98 -17.91
CA VAL A 108 13.51 12.67 -17.29
C VAL A 108 13.33 11.58 -18.35
N LYS A 109 12.50 11.82 -19.36
CA LYS A 109 12.28 10.89 -20.47
C LYS A 109 13.54 10.67 -21.31
N ASP A 110 14.27 11.71 -21.65
CA ASP A 110 15.51 11.63 -22.44
C ASP A 110 16.61 10.91 -21.68
N LYS A 111 16.68 11.12 -20.35
CA LYS A 111 17.61 10.42 -19.47
C LYS A 111 17.23 8.96 -19.25
N GLY A 112 15.94 8.63 -19.38
CA GLY A 112 15.39 7.30 -19.10
C GLY A 112 15.35 6.94 -17.62
N THR A 113 15.52 7.90 -16.70
CA THR A 113 15.56 7.66 -15.26
C THR A 113 14.80 8.72 -14.49
N LEU A 114 13.95 8.27 -13.54
CA LEU A 114 13.34 9.08 -12.49
C LEU A 114 14.14 8.88 -11.20
N ILE A 115 14.62 9.97 -10.61
CA ILE A 115 15.38 9.91 -9.36
C ILE A 115 14.46 10.25 -8.20
N LEU A 116 14.38 9.34 -7.23
CA LEU A 116 13.62 9.49 -5.99
C LEU A 116 14.57 9.73 -4.82
N GLY A 117 14.41 10.84 -4.10
CA GLY A 117 14.99 11.06 -2.78
C GLY A 117 13.96 10.80 -1.70
N LEU A 118 14.34 10.07 -0.66
CA LEU A 118 13.46 9.73 0.46
C LEU A 118 14.26 9.55 1.75
N ASP A 119 13.55 9.46 2.88
CA ASP A 119 14.09 8.97 4.14
C ASP A 119 14.03 7.44 4.15
N ASP A 120 15.20 6.76 4.18
CA ASP A 120 15.32 5.30 4.20
C ASP A 120 15.31 4.70 5.62
N SER A 121 14.86 5.47 6.61
CA SER A 121 14.70 5.06 8.00
C SER A 121 13.29 5.30 8.56
N PHE A 122 12.29 5.40 7.69
CA PHE A 122 10.89 5.75 8.01
C PHE A 122 9.89 4.66 7.59
N PRO A 123 9.86 3.48 8.27
CA PRO A 123 8.90 2.43 7.96
C PRO A 123 7.46 2.86 8.34
N PRO A 124 6.44 2.44 7.57
CA PRO A 124 6.51 1.58 6.38
C PRO A 124 6.67 2.36 5.07
N MET A 125 6.89 3.70 5.12
CA MET A 125 6.98 4.57 3.95
C MET A 125 8.21 4.26 3.10
N GLY A 126 9.42 4.39 3.71
CA GLY A 126 10.70 4.07 3.11
C GLY A 126 11.68 3.57 4.18
N PHE A 127 12.26 2.39 3.99
CA PHE A 127 13.20 1.84 4.95
C PHE A 127 14.10 0.77 4.33
N ARG A 128 15.14 0.36 5.05
CA ARG A 128 15.99 -0.75 4.65
C ARG A 128 15.50 -2.05 5.26
N ASP A 129 15.34 -3.06 4.41
CA ASP A 129 15.00 -4.42 4.83
C ASP A 129 16.23 -5.16 5.41
N GLU A 130 16.05 -6.43 5.77
CA GLU A 130 17.11 -7.29 6.31
C GLU A 130 18.26 -7.57 5.33
N ASN A 131 18.07 -7.28 4.04
CA ASN A 131 19.06 -7.43 2.97
C ASN A 131 19.68 -6.08 2.56
N ASP A 132 19.46 -5.03 3.37
CA ASP A 132 19.89 -3.64 3.09
C ASP A 132 19.29 -3.05 1.79
N GLN A 133 18.13 -3.59 1.36
CA GLN A 133 17.38 -3.06 0.21
C GLN A 133 16.42 -1.98 0.69
N VAL A 134 16.36 -0.86 -0.04
CA VAL A 134 15.37 0.19 0.23
C VAL A 134 14.02 -0.27 -0.28
N VAL A 135 13.06 -0.38 0.63
CA VAL A 135 11.70 -0.88 0.39
C VAL A 135 10.69 0.01 1.11
N GLY A 136 9.42 -0.11 0.76
CA GLY A 136 8.35 0.61 1.44
C GLY A 136 7.25 1.07 0.49
N PHE A 137 6.24 1.70 1.07
CA PHE A 137 5.10 2.23 0.35
C PHE A 137 5.51 3.23 -0.74
N ASP A 138 6.38 4.18 -0.41
CA ASP A 138 6.85 5.21 -1.35
C ASP A 138 7.62 4.59 -2.52
N ILE A 139 8.40 3.52 -2.25
CA ILE A 139 9.19 2.84 -3.26
C ILE A 139 8.30 2.09 -4.23
N ASP A 140 7.28 1.38 -3.73
CA ASP A 140 6.34 0.64 -4.57
C ASP A 140 5.53 1.60 -5.46
N LEU A 141 5.03 2.72 -4.89
CA LEU A 141 4.33 3.75 -5.67
C LEU A 141 5.23 4.35 -6.76
N ALA A 142 6.44 4.79 -6.38
CA ALA A 142 7.37 5.40 -7.32
C ALA A 142 7.83 4.44 -8.41
N THR A 143 7.98 3.15 -8.07
CA THR A 143 8.33 2.10 -9.05
C THR A 143 7.24 1.95 -10.10
N GLU A 144 5.99 1.90 -9.70
CA GLU A 144 4.89 1.79 -10.66
C GLU A 144 4.73 3.08 -11.49
N VAL A 145 4.88 4.26 -10.86
CA VAL A 145 4.89 5.54 -11.59
C VAL A 145 6.00 5.56 -12.65
N ALA A 146 7.23 5.23 -12.29
CA ALA A 146 8.36 5.21 -13.23
C ALA A 146 8.11 4.22 -14.38
N LYS A 147 7.60 3.04 -14.08
CA LYS A 147 7.22 2.03 -15.07
C LYS A 147 6.15 2.55 -16.04
N ARG A 148 5.10 3.23 -15.57
CA ARG A 148 4.06 3.85 -16.40
C ARG A 148 4.59 5.00 -17.26
N MET A 149 5.58 5.74 -16.74
CA MET A 149 6.28 6.77 -17.49
C MET A 149 7.26 6.22 -18.53
N GLY A 150 7.57 4.92 -18.47
CA GLY A 150 8.53 4.25 -19.36
C GLY A 150 9.99 4.57 -19.02
N VAL A 151 10.31 4.84 -17.75
CA VAL A 151 11.64 5.16 -17.25
C VAL A 151 12.03 4.24 -16.08
N GLU A 152 13.32 4.16 -15.77
CA GLU A 152 13.85 3.44 -14.63
C GLU A 152 13.77 4.30 -13.36
N LEU A 153 13.37 3.70 -12.22
CA LEU A 153 13.47 4.36 -10.92
C LEU A 153 14.89 4.22 -10.36
N VAL A 154 15.47 5.34 -9.94
CA VAL A 154 16.75 5.40 -9.23
C VAL A 154 16.51 6.03 -7.85
N ILE A 155 16.89 5.33 -6.79
CA ILE A 155 16.76 5.76 -5.41
C ILE A 155 18.09 6.35 -4.94
#